data_cde70992c857a65bc848e4f106311338
#
_entry.id   cde70992c857a65bc848e4f106311338
#
_cell.length_a   1.000
_cell.length_b   1.000
_cell.length_c   1.000
_cell.angle_alpha   90.00
_cell.angle_beta   90.00
_cell.angle_gamma   90.00
#
_symmetry.space_group_name_H-M   'P 1'
#
loop_
_entity.id
_entity.type
_entity.pdbx_description
1 polymer ?
#
loop_
_entity_poly.entity_id
_entity_poly.type
_entity_poly.pdbx_seq_one_letter_code
_entity_poly.pdbx_strand_id
1 'polypeptide(L)'
;MPDIQHAIQIAAKPEAVYPLVSTAAGFSQWWAVDTTESDGAVDLGFFNRTTVYRLRLAASTPPSSADWICESGKEWSGTHIVFRLEAGGPGTVLRFAHTGWQSATDYFVSCNTTWGGLMFRLKAAAEGNSSGPLFLAGSMSY
;
A
#
# COMPACT_ATOMS: atom_id res chain seq x y z
N MET A 1 4.26 18.77 7.87
CA MET A 1 4.20 18.07 6.61
C MET A 1 2.87 17.35 6.47
N PRO A 2 2.19 17.41 5.32
CA PRO A 2 0.89 16.76 5.19
C PRO A 2 1.02 15.25 5.15
N ASP A 3 0.00 14.58 5.65
CA ASP A 3 -0.09 13.12 5.66
C ASP A 3 -1.41 12.68 5.05
N ILE A 4 -1.37 11.56 4.32
CA ILE A 4 -2.57 10.88 3.85
C ILE A 4 -2.94 9.84 4.90
N GLN A 5 -4.22 9.79 5.29
CA GLN A 5 -4.70 8.82 6.27
C GLN A 5 -6.03 8.21 5.82
N HIS A 6 -6.16 6.91 6.03
CA HIS A 6 -7.40 6.17 5.78
C HIS A 6 -7.62 5.13 6.86
N ALA A 7 -8.85 4.75 7.07
CA ALA A 7 -9.21 3.66 7.94
C ALA A 7 -10.31 2.84 7.29
N ILE A 8 -10.23 1.52 7.40
CA ILE A 8 -11.21 0.63 6.80
C ILE A 8 -11.38 -0.62 7.66
N GLN A 9 -12.62 -1.13 7.73
CA GLN A 9 -12.95 -2.36 8.43
C GLN A 9 -12.84 -3.54 7.46
N ILE A 10 -12.09 -4.57 7.85
CA ILE A 10 -11.86 -5.76 7.02
C ILE A 10 -12.38 -6.98 7.78
N ALA A 11 -13.22 -7.79 7.12
CA ALA A 11 -13.77 -9.01 7.70
C ALA A 11 -12.79 -10.18 7.55
N ALA A 12 -11.59 -10.00 8.09
CA ALA A 12 -10.53 -11.01 8.14
C ALA A 12 -9.63 -10.67 9.32
N LYS A 13 -9.03 -11.69 9.94
CA LYS A 13 -8.16 -11.48 11.09
C LYS A 13 -6.86 -10.77 10.70
N PRO A 14 -6.21 -10.05 11.62
CA PRO A 14 -4.93 -9.39 11.33
C PRO A 14 -3.89 -10.33 10.73
N GLU A 15 -3.83 -11.59 11.16
CA GLU A 15 -2.90 -12.58 10.63
C GLU A 15 -3.13 -12.89 9.15
N ALA A 16 -4.37 -12.76 8.69
CA ALA A 16 -4.70 -12.95 7.27
C ALA A 16 -4.44 -11.69 6.44
N VAL A 17 -4.56 -10.52 7.04
CA VAL A 17 -4.33 -9.24 6.35
C VAL A 17 -2.83 -8.92 6.24
N TYR A 18 -2.06 -9.26 7.26
CA TYR A 18 -0.66 -8.84 7.36
C TYR A 18 0.20 -9.23 6.15
N PRO A 19 0.11 -10.46 5.60
CA PRO A 19 0.92 -10.82 4.42
C PRO A 19 0.63 -9.96 3.20
N LEU A 20 -0.57 -9.37 3.11
CA LEU A 20 -0.95 -8.51 1.99
C LEU A 20 -0.26 -7.15 2.03
N VAL A 21 0.19 -6.71 3.18
CA VAL A 21 0.80 -5.39 3.38
C VAL A 21 2.28 -5.46 3.76
N SER A 22 2.85 -6.66 3.82
CA SER A 22 4.22 -6.86 4.27
C SER A 22 5.10 -7.60 3.27
N THR A 23 4.60 -7.95 2.09
CA THR A 23 5.37 -8.70 1.08
C THR A 23 5.06 -8.20 -0.32
N ALA A 24 6.00 -8.44 -1.24
CA ALA A 24 5.79 -8.16 -2.66
C ALA A 24 4.62 -8.97 -3.22
N ALA A 25 4.55 -10.25 -2.89
CA ALA A 25 3.45 -11.12 -3.34
C ALA A 25 2.11 -10.59 -2.83
N GLY A 26 2.07 -10.07 -1.62
CA GLY A 26 0.87 -9.45 -1.06
C GLY A 26 0.45 -8.22 -1.84
N PHE A 27 1.37 -7.31 -2.10
CA PHE A 27 1.08 -6.08 -2.86
C PHE A 27 0.56 -6.38 -4.27
N SER A 28 1.03 -7.45 -4.91
CA SER A 28 0.59 -7.80 -6.26
C SER A 28 -0.87 -8.23 -6.33
N GLN A 29 -1.49 -8.55 -5.20
CA GLN A 29 -2.88 -9.00 -5.16
C GLN A 29 -3.88 -7.84 -5.21
N TRP A 30 -3.48 -6.65 -4.81
CA TRP A 30 -4.41 -5.52 -4.71
C TRP A 30 -3.85 -4.19 -5.21
N TRP A 31 -2.54 -4.03 -5.26
CA TRP A 31 -1.93 -2.74 -5.59
C TRP A 31 -1.46 -2.69 -7.05
N ALA A 32 -0.38 -3.39 -7.38
CA ALA A 32 0.18 -3.37 -8.73
C ALA A 32 0.64 -4.77 -9.14
N VAL A 33 0.32 -5.15 -10.36
CA VAL A 33 0.73 -6.46 -10.89
C VAL A 33 2.24 -6.55 -11.06
N ASP A 34 2.90 -5.44 -11.43
CA ASP A 34 4.35 -5.39 -11.62
C ASP A 34 5.02 -5.09 -10.28
N THR A 35 5.21 -6.14 -9.49
CA THR A 35 5.78 -6.05 -8.15
C THR A 35 6.85 -7.11 -8.01
N THR A 36 8.09 -6.69 -7.74
CA THR A 36 9.22 -7.60 -7.60
C THR A 36 9.97 -7.33 -6.31
N GLU A 37 10.64 -8.34 -5.77
CA GLU A 37 11.42 -8.22 -4.56
C GLU A 37 12.88 -8.53 -4.85
N SER A 38 13.77 -7.68 -4.35
CA SER A 38 15.22 -7.90 -4.46
C SER A 38 15.92 -7.14 -3.35
N ASP A 39 16.94 -7.77 -2.76
CA ASP A 39 17.80 -7.14 -1.74
C ASP A 39 17.01 -6.52 -0.57
N GLY A 40 15.92 -7.17 -0.16
CA GLY A 40 15.09 -6.70 0.96
C GLY A 40 14.19 -5.53 0.62
N ALA A 41 14.07 -5.16 -0.63
CA ALA A 41 13.20 -4.08 -1.08
C ALA A 41 12.19 -4.60 -2.10
N VAL A 42 11.09 -3.86 -2.25
CA VAL A 42 10.03 -4.16 -3.21
C VAL A 42 9.99 -3.04 -4.23
N ASP A 43 10.04 -3.40 -5.50
CA ASP A 43 9.87 -2.46 -6.61
C ASP A 43 8.47 -2.63 -7.19
N LEU A 44 7.73 -1.53 -7.26
CA LEU A 44 6.40 -1.49 -7.86
C LEU A 44 6.49 -0.68 -9.15
N GLY A 45 6.13 -1.30 -10.28
CA GLY A 45 6.13 -0.66 -11.58
C GLY A 45 4.73 -0.24 -11.99
N PHE A 46 4.62 0.95 -12.52
CA PHE A 46 3.35 1.54 -12.95
C PHE A 46 3.50 2.03 -14.39
N PHE A 47 2.42 1.93 -15.16
CA PHE A 47 2.35 2.48 -16.52
C PHE A 47 3.51 1.98 -17.40
N ASN A 48 3.64 0.65 -17.52
CA ASN A 48 4.72 0.00 -18.25
C ASN A 48 6.11 0.45 -17.76
N ARG A 49 6.24 0.63 -16.43
CA ARG A 49 7.48 1.00 -15.75
C ARG A 49 7.97 2.41 -16.09
N THR A 50 7.10 3.28 -16.59
CA THR A 50 7.45 4.69 -16.68
C THR A 50 7.59 5.31 -15.29
N THR A 51 6.95 4.70 -14.29
CA THR A 51 7.10 5.06 -12.89
C THR A 51 7.42 3.78 -12.12
N VAL A 52 8.51 3.80 -11.34
CA VAL A 52 8.87 2.68 -10.46
C VAL A 52 9.14 3.23 -9.07
N TYR A 53 8.47 2.69 -8.07
CA TYR A 53 8.72 3.04 -6.68
C TYR A 53 9.39 1.88 -5.96
N ARG A 54 10.47 2.19 -5.25
CA ARG A 54 11.18 1.21 -4.44
C ARG A 54 10.87 1.45 -2.97
N LEU A 55 10.37 0.41 -2.32
CA LEU A 55 10.01 0.44 -0.91
C LEU A 55 10.89 -0.52 -0.13
N ARG A 56 11.33 -0.10 1.05
CA ARG A 56 12.06 -0.96 1.98
C ARG A 56 11.30 -1.04 3.29
N LEU A 57 11.15 -2.26 3.81
CA LEU A 57 10.48 -2.46 5.09
C LEU A 57 11.40 -1.95 6.19
N ALA A 58 11.05 -0.81 6.77
CA ALA A 58 11.86 -0.15 7.79
C ALA A 58 11.60 -0.72 9.18
N ALA A 59 10.35 -1.10 9.46
CA ALA A 59 9.98 -1.69 10.73
C ALA A 59 8.75 -2.57 10.54
N SER A 60 8.71 -3.70 11.24
CA SER A 60 7.54 -4.56 11.21
C SER A 60 7.32 -5.22 12.56
N THR A 61 6.05 -5.31 12.95
CA THR A 61 5.62 -6.01 14.17
C THR A 61 4.45 -6.89 13.77
N PRO A 62 4.74 -8.11 13.28
CA PRO A 62 3.65 -9.00 12.85
C PRO A 62 2.74 -9.39 14.02
N PRO A 63 1.43 -9.47 13.83
CA PRO A 63 0.66 -9.08 12.65
C PRO A 63 0.08 -7.67 12.76
N SER A 64 0.71 -6.77 13.53
CA SER A 64 0.13 -5.49 13.96
C SER A 64 0.54 -4.31 13.10
N SER A 65 1.75 -4.29 12.54
CA SER A 65 2.18 -3.14 11.76
C SER A 65 3.28 -3.47 10.76
N ALA A 66 3.28 -2.72 9.66
CA ALA A 66 4.34 -2.71 8.67
C ALA A 66 4.59 -1.26 8.27
N ASP A 67 5.84 -0.81 8.39
CA ASP A 67 6.27 0.55 8.06
C ASP A 67 7.28 0.46 6.93
N TRP A 68 6.92 0.99 5.76
CA TRP A 68 7.75 0.99 4.57
C TRP A 68 8.31 2.38 4.35
N ILE A 69 9.60 2.49 4.08
CA ILE A 69 10.19 3.75 3.62
C ILE A 69 10.30 3.72 2.09
N CYS A 70 9.91 4.82 1.45
CA CYS A 70 10.04 4.98 0.00
C CYS A 70 11.43 5.47 -0.32
N GLU A 71 12.18 4.69 -1.10
CA GLU A 71 13.56 5.00 -1.46
C GLU A 71 13.69 5.71 -2.79
N SER A 72 12.59 5.84 -3.54
CA SER A 72 12.62 6.48 -4.86
C SER A 72 11.31 7.19 -5.14
N GLY A 73 11.29 7.99 -6.20
CA GLY A 73 10.13 8.75 -6.60
C GLY A 73 10.32 10.23 -6.31
N LYS A 74 9.84 11.07 -7.23
CA LYS A 74 10.07 12.51 -7.15
C LYS A 74 9.47 13.12 -5.87
N GLU A 75 8.24 12.71 -5.52
CA GLU A 75 7.57 13.21 -4.33
C GLU A 75 7.46 12.17 -3.22
N TRP A 76 7.72 10.90 -3.53
CA TRP A 76 7.61 9.81 -2.56
C TRP A 76 8.92 9.55 -1.80
N SER A 77 10.08 9.92 -2.37
CA SER A 77 11.37 9.62 -1.75
C SER A 77 11.44 10.21 -0.35
N GLY A 78 11.73 9.38 0.63
CA GLY A 78 11.81 9.78 2.03
C GLY A 78 10.48 9.71 2.78
N THR A 79 9.37 9.46 2.08
CA THR A 79 8.07 9.29 2.75
C THR A 79 7.95 7.87 3.30
N HIS A 80 6.99 7.70 4.22
CA HIS A 80 6.69 6.38 4.79
C HIS A 80 5.28 5.95 4.44
N ILE A 81 5.11 4.67 4.14
CA ILE A 81 3.80 4.05 3.96
C ILE A 81 3.62 3.09 5.11
N VAL A 82 2.61 3.34 5.94
CA VAL A 82 2.42 2.63 7.21
C VAL A 82 1.06 1.94 7.24
N PHE A 83 1.08 0.66 7.59
CA PHE A 83 -0.13 -0.13 7.80
C PHE A 83 -0.17 -0.56 9.26
N ARG A 84 -1.27 -0.24 9.95
CA ARG A 84 -1.52 -0.69 11.32
C ARG A 84 -2.77 -1.52 11.34
N LEU A 85 -2.69 -2.70 11.96
CA LEU A 85 -3.77 -3.67 11.99
C LEU A 85 -4.18 -3.90 13.44
N GLU A 86 -5.41 -3.53 13.75
CA GLU A 86 -5.98 -3.72 15.09
C GLU A 86 -7.12 -4.72 14.99
N ALA A 87 -7.14 -5.72 15.90
CA ALA A 87 -8.27 -6.62 15.99
C ALA A 87 -9.51 -5.83 16.40
N GLY A 88 -10.63 -6.01 15.71
CA GLY A 88 -11.84 -5.28 16.04
C GLY A 88 -13.00 -5.63 15.11
N GLY A 89 -14.22 -5.47 15.62
CA GLY A 89 -15.43 -5.79 14.86
C GLY A 89 -15.40 -7.21 14.33
N PRO A 90 -15.72 -7.43 13.04
CA PRO A 90 -15.70 -8.76 12.43
C PRO A 90 -14.30 -9.27 12.14
N GLY A 91 -13.25 -8.49 12.32
CA GLY A 91 -11.91 -8.95 12.03
C GLY A 91 -10.84 -7.92 12.35
N THR A 92 -10.58 -7.00 11.43
CA THR A 92 -9.47 -6.04 11.53
C THR A 92 -9.94 -4.63 11.22
N VAL A 93 -9.51 -3.67 12.04
CA VAL A 93 -9.51 -2.26 11.64
C VAL A 93 -8.13 -1.96 11.10
N LEU A 94 -8.04 -1.64 9.82
CA LEU A 94 -6.80 -1.24 9.19
C LEU A 94 -6.71 0.27 9.20
N ARG A 95 -5.61 0.79 9.74
CA ARG A 95 -5.29 2.22 9.69
C ARG A 95 -4.08 2.40 8.80
N PHE A 96 -4.25 3.20 7.77
CA PHE A 96 -3.24 3.46 6.75
C PHE A 96 -2.76 4.90 6.86
N ALA A 97 -1.46 5.10 6.66
CA ALA A 97 -0.91 6.44 6.53
C ALA A 97 0.21 6.46 5.50
N HIS A 98 0.26 7.53 4.71
CA HIS A 98 1.40 7.84 3.85
C HIS A 98 1.92 9.18 4.30
N THR A 99 3.01 9.17 5.06
CA THR A 99 3.49 10.31 5.84
C THR A 99 4.77 10.90 5.28
N GLY A 100 5.05 12.14 5.69
CA GLY A 100 6.32 12.78 5.37
C GLY A 100 6.37 13.48 4.02
N TRP A 101 5.23 13.76 3.42
CA TRP A 101 5.18 14.56 2.20
C TRP A 101 5.66 15.98 2.46
N GLN A 102 6.37 16.57 1.52
CA GLN A 102 6.86 17.93 1.70
C GLN A 102 5.75 18.97 1.60
N SER A 103 4.78 18.75 0.73
CA SER A 103 3.65 19.67 0.57
C SER A 103 2.45 18.94 -0.04
N ALA A 104 1.28 19.56 0.08
CA ALA A 104 0.04 19.02 -0.49
C ALA A 104 -0.10 19.47 -1.95
N THR A 105 0.71 18.91 -2.82
CA THR A 105 0.67 19.16 -4.26
C THR A 105 -0.54 18.50 -4.91
N ASP A 106 -0.77 18.77 -6.18
CA ASP A 106 -1.81 18.07 -6.94
C ASP A 106 -1.56 16.57 -6.96
N TYR A 107 -0.29 16.15 -7.01
CA TYR A 107 0.06 14.73 -6.96
C TYR A 107 -0.31 14.12 -5.60
N PHE A 108 -0.08 14.83 -4.50
CA PHE A 108 -0.51 14.41 -3.18
C PHE A 108 -2.04 14.18 -3.15
N VAL A 109 -2.80 15.13 -3.69
CA VAL A 109 -4.26 15.05 -3.72
C VAL A 109 -4.70 13.85 -4.56
N SER A 110 -4.07 13.62 -5.71
CA SER A 110 -4.34 12.47 -6.56
C SER A 110 -4.01 11.15 -5.86
N CYS A 111 -2.87 11.09 -5.19
CA CYS A 111 -2.48 9.89 -4.43
C CYS A 111 -3.46 9.59 -3.31
N ASN A 112 -3.99 10.63 -2.66
CA ASN A 112 -5.00 10.44 -1.63
C ASN A 112 -6.24 9.73 -2.19
N THR A 113 -6.71 10.15 -3.36
CA THR A 113 -7.84 9.51 -4.03
C THR A 113 -7.53 8.04 -4.36
N THR A 114 -6.36 7.80 -4.91
CA THR A 114 -5.91 6.45 -5.28
C THR A 114 -5.80 5.55 -4.06
N TRP A 115 -5.22 6.06 -2.97
CA TRP A 115 -5.10 5.28 -1.73
C TRP A 115 -6.46 4.88 -1.19
N GLY A 116 -7.46 5.76 -1.26
CA GLY A 116 -8.82 5.41 -0.86
C GLY A 116 -9.36 4.23 -1.66
N GLY A 117 -9.18 4.26 -2.98
CA GLY A 117 -9.57 3.15 -3.86
C GLY A 117 -8.80 1.87 -3.56
N LEU A 118 -7.49 1.99 -3.31
CA LEU A 118 -6.63 0.85 -2.98
C LEU A 118 -7.04 0.17 -1.68
N MET A 119 -7.53 0.93 -0.70
CA MET A 119 -8.00 0.35 0.56
C MET A 119 -9.16 -0.63 0.31
N PHE A 120 -10.06 -0.33 -0.59
CA PHE A 120 -11.14 -1.25 -0.95
C PHE A 120 -10.65 -2.47 -1.72
N ARG A 121 -9.58 -2.33 -2.52
CA ARG A 121 -8.95 -3.48 -3.18
C ARG A 121 -8.28 -4.41 -2.18
N LEU A 122 -7.59 -3.84 -1.20
CA LEU A 122 -6.97 -4.58 -0.12
C LEU A 122 -8.02 -5.33 0.70
N LYS A 123 -9.11 -4.65 1.05
CA LYS A 123 -10.23 -5.26 1.76
C LYS A 123 -10.77 -6.46 0.99
N ALA A 124 -11.03 -6.30 -0.30
CA ALA A 124 -11.54 -7.39 -1.14
C ALA A 124 -10.58 -8.57 -1.18
N ALA A 125 -9.28 -8.31 -1.32
CA ALA A 125 -8.27 -9.36 -1.33
C ALA A 125 -8.24 -10.13 -0.02
N ALA A 126 -8.29 -9.42 1.10
CA ALA A 126 -8.25 -10.04 2.43
C ALA A 126 -9.50 -10.86 2.72
N GLU A 127 -10.64 -10.46 2.19
CA GLU A 127 -11.92 -11.14 2.43
C GLU A 127 -12.22 -12.25 1.42
N GLY A 128 -11.27 -12.54 0.51
CA GLY A 128 -11.44 -13.59 -0.48
C GLY A 128 -12.27 -13.21 -1.70
N ASN A 129 -12.51 -11.91 -1.91
CA ASN A 129 -13.30 -11.37 -3.01
C ASN A 129 -12.46 -10.56 -3.99
N SER A 130 -11.17 -10.90 -4.12
CA SER A 130 -10.23 -10.12 -4.91
C SER A 130 -10.65 -10.01 -6.37
N SER A 131 -10.60 -8.80 -6.91
CA SER A 131 -10.71 -8.53 -8.34
C SER A 131 -9.34 -8.23 -8.97
N GLY A 132 -8.27 -8.52 -8.23
CA GLY A 132 -6.90 -8.29 -8.66
C GLY A 132 -6.39 -6.91 -8.32
N PRO A 133 -5.14 -6.60 -8.72
CA PRO A 133 -4.54 -5.31 -8.41
C PRO A 133 -5.19 -4.17 -9.21
N LEU A 134 -5.16 -2.98 -8.62
CA LEU A 134 -5.71 -1.80 -9.28
C LEU A 134 -4.88 -1.42 -10.52
N PHE A 135 -3.56 -1.50 -10.40
CA PHE A 135 -2.67 -1.13 -11.50
C PHE A 135 -2.23 -2.37 -12.27
N LEU A 136 -2.67 -2.47 -13.52
CA LEU A 136 -2.24 -3.51 -14.46
C LEU A 136 -1.05 -2.99 -15.27
N ALA A 137 -0.33 -3.91 -15.94
CA ALA A 137 0.92 -3.58 -16.59
C ALA A 137 0.80 -2.44 -17.61
N GLY A 138 -0.26 -2.40 -18.39
CA GLY A 138 -0.45 -1.40 -19.44
C GLY A 138 -1.30 -0.21 -19.05
N SER A 139 -1.68 -0.08 -17.78
CA SER A 139 -2.55 1.01 -17.34
C SER A 139 -1.88 2.37 -17.49
N MET A 140 -2.56 3.30 -18.13
CA MET A 140 -2.07 4.67 -18.29
C MET A 140 -2.73 5.63 -17.29
N SER A 141 -3.86 5.22 -16.71
CA SER A 141 -4.56 5.98 -15.68
C SER A 141 -5.46 5.05 -14.87
N TYR A 142 -6.06 5.59 -13.86
CA TYR A 142 -7.00 4.85 -13.00
C TYR A 142 -8.31 5.59 -12.84
#